data_f36e7bd8fa4474ff7b2b54a8332fc7c9
#
_entry.id   f36e7bd8fa4474ff7b2b54a8332fc7c9
#
_cell.length_a   1.000
_cell.length_b   1.000
_cell.length_c   1.000
_cell.angle_alpha   90.00
_cell.angle_beta   90.00
_cell.angle_gamma   90.00
#
_symmetry.space_group_name_H-M   'P 1'
#
loop_
_entity.id
_entity.type
_entity.pdbx_description
1 polymer ?
#
loop_
_entity_poly.entity_id
_entity_poly.type
_entity_poly.pdbx_seq_one_letter_code
_entity_poly.pdbx_strand_id
1 'polypeptide(L)'
;MFGLVVIDAGIAGVLGLLVGSFLNVVIYRLPKMMERQWAAECADLQGQPVPEAPPFNLMLPRSRCGHCGHQIRWYENIPVFSWLALRGKCSSCCKPISLRYPVVELVTGALFFYCIYRWGATPAGLAWCGFSAAIVALAMIDWDTTLLPDDITLPLLWAGLICAALRWTSVPLTQAVWGAVAGYMSLWLVYQGFKLLTGKEGMGFGDFKLFAALGVWFGWQALVPIILMASVIGAIVGTAMKFTSGLREGGHVPFGPFLAGAGLTAMVFGPDSILRAVGL
;
A
#
# COMPACT_ATOMS: atom_id res chain seq x y z
N MET A 1 -15.08 -14.37 27.31
CA MET A 1 -14.31 -13.27 26.73
C MET A 1 -13.57 -13.66 25.44
N PHE A 2 -12.85 -14.79 25.42
CA PHE A 2 -12.10 -15.24 24.23
C PHE A 2 -12.99 -15.47 22.98
N GLY A 3 -14.19 -16.04 23.16
CA GLY A 3 -15.12 -16.30 22.04
C GLY A 3 -15.64 -15.04 21.34
N LEU A 4 -15.89 -13.95 22.08
CA LEU A 4 -16.34 -12.67 21.50
C LEU A 4 -15.25 -12.03 20.63
N VAL A 5 -13.99 -12.03 21.09
CA VAL A 5 -12.86 -11.47 20.32
C VAL A 5 -12.67 -12.20 19.01
N VAL A 6 -12.83 -13.51 18.98
CA VAL A 6 -12.71 -14.31 17.74
C VAL A 6 -13.86 -14.02 16.78
N ILE A 7 -15.08 -13.81 17.28
CA ILE A 7 -16.24 -13.44 16.45
C ILE A 7 -16.02 -12.05 15.82
N ASP A 8 -15.63 -11.06 16.64
CA ASP A 8 -15.36 -9.70 16.16
C ASP A 8 -14.23 -9.69 15.11
N ALA A 9 -13.16 -10.45 15.37
CA ALA A 9 -12.07 -10.62 14.41
C ALA A 9 -12.53 -11.30 13.11
N GLY A 10 -13.42 -12.31 13.21
CA GLY A 10 -14.01 -12.98 12.06
C GLY A 10 -14.84 -12.01 11.20
N ILE A 11 -15.68 -11.20 11.84
CA ILE A 11 -16.47 -10.16 11.16
C ILE A 11 -15.52 -9.13 10.48
N ALA A 12 -14.49 -8.70 11.20
CA ALA A 12 -13.49 -7.80 10.63
C ALA A 12 -12.75 -8.42 9.44
N GLY A 13 -12.43 -9.71 9.51
CA GLY A 13 -11.83 -10.43 8.38
C GLY A 13 -12.73 -10.41 7.14
N VAL A 14 -14.04 -10.66 7.31
CA VAL A 14 -15.02 -10.58 6.20
C VAL A 14 -15.10 -9.15 5.65
N LEU A 15 -15.16 -8.14 6.51
CA LEU A 15 -15.10 -6.73 6.10
C LEU A 15 -13.79 -6.42 5.37
N GLY A 16 -12.68 -6.98 5.84
CA GLY A 16 -11.37 -6.85 5.19
C GLY A 16 -11.33 -7.46 3.79
N LEU A 17 -12.03 -8.57 3.54
CA LEU A 17 -12.19 -9.10 2.17
C LEU A 17 -12.92 -8.11 1.26
N LEU A 18 -14.01 -7.49 1.74
CA LEU A 18 -14.77 -6.48 0.98
C LEU A 18 -13.90 -5.24 0.70
N VAL A 19 -13.18 -4.75 1.72
CA VAL A 19 -12.22 -3.65 1.55
C VAL A 19 -11.14 -4.04 0.54
N GLY A 20 -10.57 -5.24 0.61
CA GLY A 20 -9.57 -5.74 -0.34
C GLY A 20 -10.07 -5.75 -1.79
N SER A 21 -11.34 -6.13 -1.99
CA SER A 21 -11.98 -6.05 -3.31
C SER A 21 -12.07 -4.61 -3.81
N PHE A 22 -12.40 -3.66 -2.93
CA PHE A 22 -12.36 -2.23 -3.25
C PHE A 22 -10.93 -1.73 -3.48
N LEU A 23 -9.95 -2.18 -2.70
CA LEU A 23 -8.55 -1.82 -2.92
C LEU A 23 -8.06 -2.22 -4.32
N ASN A 24 -8.49 -3.34 -4.87
CA ASN A 24 -8.18 -3.70 -6.26
C ASN A 24 -8.67 -2.62 -7.26
N VAL A 25 -9.80 -1.97 -6.99
CA VAL A 25 -10.29 -0.84 -7.80
C VAL A 25 -9.40 0.38 -7.61
N VAL A 26 -9.02 0.71 -6.36
CA VAL A 26 -8.13 1.84 -6.05
C VAL A 26 -6.77 1.64 -6.71
N ILE A 27 -6.15 0.48 -6.53
CA ILE A 27 -4.84 0.13 -7.09
C ILE A 27 -4.81 0.31 -8.62
N TYR A 28 -5.87 -0.06 -9.31
CA TYR A 28 -5.94 0.06 -10.77
C TYR A 28 -6.30 1.46 -11.24
N ARG A 29 -7.21 2.14 -10.55
CA ARG A 29 -7.79 3.40 -11.04
C ARG A 29 -7.07 4.65 -10.57
N LEU A 30 -6.61 4.68 -9.31
CA LEU A 30 -6.00 5.88 -8.76
C LEU A 30 -4.81 6.37 -9.58
N PRO A 31 -3.82 5.54 -9.97
CA PRO A 31 -2.73 6.00 -10.81
C PRO A 31 -3.21 6.57 -12.16
N LYS A 32 -4.20 5.94 -12.80
CA LYS A 32 -4.76 6.41 -14.06
C LYS A 32 -5.54 7.72 -13.93
N MET A 33 -6.17 7.94 -12.78
CA MET A 33 -6.82 9.22 -12.49
C MET A 33 -5.78 10.32 -12.36
N MET A 34 -4.67 10.04 -11.65
CA MET A 34 -3.54 10.98 -11.51
C MET A 34 -2.90 11.30 -12.86
N GLU A 35 -2.63 10.28 -13.69
CA GLU A 35 -2.07 10.47 -15.03
C GLU A 35 -2.97 11.37 -15.91
N ARG A 36 -4.29 11.18 -15.85
CA ARG A 36 -5.26 12.02 -16.56
C ARG A 36 -5.27 13.45 -16.06
N GLN A 37 -5.22 13.62 -14.74
CA GLN A 37 -5.16 14.94 -14.13
C GLN A 37 -3.88 15.68 -14.55
N TRP A 38 -2.71 15.04 -14.45
CA TRP A 38 -1.45 15.63 -14.88
C TRP A 38 -1.44 15.96 -16.37
N ALA A 39 -2.02 15.11 -17.22
CA ALA A 39 -2.13 15.39 -18.63
C ALA A 39 -3.02 16.61 -18.90
N ALA A 40 -4.12 16.78 -18.16
CA ALA A 40 -4.98 17.94 -18.26
C ALA A 40 -4.29 19.22 -17.77
N GLU A 41 -3.60 19.16 -16.64
CA GLU A 41 -2.82 20.28 -16.09
C GLU A 41 -1.69 20.71 -17.06
N CYS A 42 -0.98 19.75 -17.65
CA CYS A 42 0.05 20.06 -18.66
C CYS A 42 -0.54 20.70 -19.93
N ALA A 43 -1.69 20.24 -20.39
CA ALA A 43 -2.36 20.83 -21.56
C ALA A 43 -2.80 22.27 -21.26
N ASP A 44 -3.38 22.51 -20.09
CA ASP A 44 -3.80 23.86 -19.65
C ASP A 44 -2.59 24.83 -19.58
N LEU A 45 -1.48 24.37 -18.97
CA LEU A 45 -0.24 25.17 -18.91
C LEU A 45 0.35 25.49 -20.29
N GLN A 46 0.11 24.64 -21.29
CA GLN A 46 0.55 24.84 -22.67
C GLN A 46 -0.46 25.63 -23.51
N GLY A 47 -1.61 26.03 -22.93
CA GLY A 47 -2.68 26.70 -23.66
C GLY A 47 -3.37 25.83 -24.72
N GLN A 48 -3.24 24.49 -24.57
CA GLN A 48 -3.89 23.53 -25.45
C GLN A 48 -5.28 23.15 -24.92
N PRO A 49 -6.25 22.84 -25.79
CA PRO A 49 -7.56 22.37 -25.34
C PRO A 49 -7.42 21.08 -24.55
N VAL A 50 -7.96 21.04 -23.34
CA VAL A 50 -7.99 19.84 -22.51
C VAL A 50 -8.87 18.79 -23.23
N PRO A 51 -8.39 17.57 -23.49
CA PRO A 51 -9.18 16.53 -24.16
C PRO A 51 -10.44 16.22 -23.36
N GLU A 52 -11.60 16.33 -23.98
CA GLU A 52 -12.86 15.86 -23.39
C GLU A 52 -12.79 14.34 -23.26
N ALA A 53 -12.66 13.86 -22.04
CA ALA A 53 -12.67 12.44 -21.75
C ALA A 53 -13.87 12.07 -20.87
N PRO A 54 -14.48 10.90 -21.07
CA PRO A 54 -15.58 10.47 -20.23
C PRO A 54 -15.14 10.39 -18.76
N PRO A 55 -16.05 10.63 -17.80
CA PRO A 55 -15.74 10.63 -16.38
C PRO A 55 -15.13 9.30 -15.96
N PHE A 56 -13.94 9.40 -15.35
CA PHE A 56 -13.20 8.26 -14.85
C PHE A 56 -12.78 8.51 -13.40
N ASN A 57 -13.43 7.80 -12.49
CA ASN A 57 -13.18 7.89 -11.06
C ASN A 57 -13.30 6.50 -10.40
N LEU A 58 -13.24 6.42 -9.08
CA LEU A 58 -13.34 5.14 -8.36
C LEU A 58 -14.69 4.44 -8.56
N MET A 59 -15.77 5.17 -8.91
CA MET A 59 -17.11 4.62 -9.11
C MET A 59 -17.44 4.38 -10.58
N LEU A 60 -16.99 5.25 -11.48
CA LEU A 60 -17.31 5.23 -12.91
C LEU A 60 -16.05 5.04 -13.77
N PRO A 61 -16.16 4.27 -14.87
CA PRO A 61 -17.23 3.36 -15.26
C PRO A 61 -17.34 2.15 -14.33
N ARG A 62 -18.48 1.41 -14.32
CA ARG A 62 -18.58 0.15 -13.56
C ARG A 62 -17.49 -0.85 -13.96
N SER A 63 -17.12 -1.74 -13.04
CA SER A 63 -16.11 -2.77 -13.26
C SER A 63 -16.47 -3.66 -14.46
N ARG A 64 -15.51 -3.89 -15.34
CA ARG A 64 -15.69 -4.63 -16.60
C ARG A 64 -14.53 -5.60 -16.81
N CYS A 65 -14.80 -6.68 -17.52
CA CYS A 65 -13.74 -7.57 -17.99
C CYS A 65 -12.83 -6.83 -18.97
N GLY A 66 -11.51 -6.83 -18.71
CA GLY A 66 -10.52 -6.15 -19.57
C GLY A 66 -10.40 -6.73 -21.00
N HIS A 67 -10.96 -7.92 -21.25
CA HIS A 67 -10.87 -8.57 -22.53
C HIS A 67 -12.12 -8.44 -23.40
N CYS A 68 -13.31 -8.60 -22.81
CA CYS A 68 -14.56 -8.60 -23.57
C CYS A 68 -15.49 -7.43 -23.24
N GLY A 69 -15.13 -6.58 -22.27
CA GLY A 69 -15.96 -5.46 -21.86
C GLY A 69 -17.21 -5.86 -21.06
N HIS A 70 -17.45 -7.17 -20.81
CA HIS A 70 -18.57 -7.64 -19.98
C HIS A 70 -18.60 -6.91 -18.64
N GLN A 71 -19.73 -6.33 -18.28
CA GLN A 71 -19.90 -5.63 -17.02
C GLN A 71 -20.06 -6.64 -15.88
N ILE A 72 -19.14 -6.58 -14.90
CA ILE A 72 -19.13 -7.47 -13.74
C ILE A 72 -20.37 -7.22 -12.90
N ARG A 73 -21.16 -8.25 -12.65
CA ARG A 73 -22.36 -8.22 -11.81
C ARG A 73 -21.94 -8.25 -10.35
N TRP A 74 -22.81 -7.77 -9.44
CA TRP A 74 -22.49 -7.69 -8.00
C TRP A 74 -22.10 -9.04 -7.39
N TYR A 75 -22.74 -10.13 -7.78
CA TYR A 75 -22.44 -11.48 -7.30
C TYR A 75 -21.16 -12.08 -7.91
N GLU A 76 -20.73 -11.58 -9.06
CA GLU A 76 -19.42 -11.92 -9.67
C GLU A 76 -18.26 -11.18 -8.99
N ASN A 77 -18.57 -10.23 -8.10
CA ASN A 77 -17.60 -9.43 -7.37
C ASN A 77 -17.58 -9.75 -5.86
N ILE A 78 -18.16 -10.87 -5.44
CA ILE A 78 -18.05 -11.34 -4.05
C ILE A 78 -16.59 -11.79 -3.83
N PRO A 79 -15.87 -11.15 -2.86
CA PRO A 79 -14.44 -11.39 -2.70
C PRO A 79 -14.12 -12.88 -2.55
N VAL A 80 -13.08 -13.33 -3.24
CA VAL A 80 -12.55 -14.71 -3.23
C VAL A 80 -13.57 -15.74 -3.73
N PHE A 81 -14.80 -15.73 -3.22
CA PHE A 81 -15.83 -16.73 -3.55
C PHE A 81 -16.22 -16.72 -5.03
N SER A 82 -16.41 -15.55 -5.62
CA SER A 82 -16.76 -15.45 -7.05
C SER A 82 -15.60 -15.95 -7.93
N TRP A 83 -14.36 -15.63 -7.57
CA TRP A 83 -13.19 -16.11 -8.28
C TRP A 83 -13.09 -17.65 -8.22
N LEU A 84 -13.33 -18.26 -7.05
CA LEU A 84 -13.36 -19.73 -6.89
C LEU A 84 -14.51 -20.36 -7.67
N ALA A 85 -15.72 -19.81 -7.57
CA ALA A 85 -16.91 -20.32 -8.26
C ALA A 85 -16.74 -20.26 -9.79
N LEU A 86 -16.14 -19.21 -10.30
CA LEU A 86 -15.83 -19.01 -11.72
C LEU A 86 -14.52 -19.72 -12.15
N ARG A 87 -13.87 -20.43 -11.24
CA ARG A 87 -12.58 -21.12 -11.49
C ARG A 87 -11.53 -20.18 -12.09
N GLY A 88 -11.49 -18.95 -11.62
CA GLY A 88 -10.55 -17.93 -12.08
C GLY A 88 -10.77 -17.47 -13.52
N LYS A 89 -11.98 -17.57 -14.09
CA LYS A 89 -12.29 -17.21 -15.47
C LYS A 89 -13.47 -16.23 -15.55
N CYS A 90 -13.47 -15.40 -16.58
CA CYS A 90 -14.60 -14.51 -16.85
C CYS A 90 -15.86 -15.31 -17.20
N SER A 91 -17.00 -14.94 -16.67
CA SER A 91 -18.30 -15.60 -16.92
C SER A 91 -18.75 -15.53 -18.39
N SER A 92 -18.30 -14.53 -19.15
CA SER A 92 -18.71 -14.30 -20.53
C SER A 92 -17.69 -14.85 -21.56
N CYS A 93 -16.40 -14.51 -21.42
CA CYS A 93 -15.40 -14.87 -22.42
C CYS A 93 -14.44 -15.99 -21.98
N CYS A 94 -14.59 -16.53 -20.78
CA CYS A 94 -13.77 -17.58 -20.19
C CYS A 94 -12.27 -17.29 -20.10
N LYS A 95 -11.81 -16.06 -20.36
CA LYS A 95 -10.41 -15.68 -20.20
C LYS A 95 -10.03 -15.63 -18.71
N PRO A 96 -8.77 -15.96 -18.37
CA PRO A 96 -8.33 -16.03 -16.97
C PRO A 96 -8.37 -14.68 -16.29
N ILE A 97 -8.81 -14.67 -15.02
CA ILE A 97 -8.75 -13.54 -14.09
C ILE A 97 -7.50 -13.72 -13.23
N SER A 98 -6.67 -12.69 -13.13
CA SER A 98 -5.43 -12.73 -12.37
C SER A 98 -5.64 -13.18 -10.92
N LEU A 99 -4.76 -14.04 -10.42
CA LEU A 99 -4.67 -14.45 -9.01
C LEU A 99 -4.42 -13.28 -8.05
N ARG A 100 -3.92 -12.18 -8.56
CA ARG A 100 -3.67 -10.96 -7.77
C ARG A 100 -4.93 -10.47 -7.05
N TYR A 101 -6.09 -10.51 -7.73
CA TYR A 101 -7.35 -10.03 -7.14
C TYR A 101 -7.71 -10.77 -5.84
N PRO A 102 -7.87 -12.10 -5.83
CA PRO A 102 -8.16 -12.81 -4.60
C PRO A 102 -7.00 -12.78 -3.58
N VAL A 103 -5.75 -12.63 -4.00
CA VAL A 103 -4.62 -12.48 -3.07
C VAL A 103 -4.70 -11.17 -2.30
N VAL A 104 -4.96 -10.03 -2.95
CA VAL A 104 -5.15 -8.74 -2.26
C VAL A 104 -6.33 -8.81 -1.29
N GLU A 105 -7.45 -9.45 -1.69
CA GLU A 105 -8.62 -9.63 -0.84
C GLU A 105 -8.29 -10.48 0.41
N LEU A 106 -7.63 -11.63 0.22
CA LEU A 106 -7.24 -12.52 1.33
C LEU A 106 -6.24 -11.86 2.29
N VAL A 107 -5.22 -11.19 1.75
CA VAL A 107 -4.22 -10.48 2.57
C VAL A 107 -4.90 -9.39 3.39
N THR A 108 -5.76 -8.57 2.79
CA THR A 108 -6.49 -7.52 3.50
C THR A 108 -7.42 -8.12 4.55
N GLY A 109 -8.14 -9.19 4.22
CA GLY A 109 -9.00 -9.91 5.17
C GLY A 109 -8.22 -10.48 6.37
N ALA A 110 -7.07 -11.11 6.11
CA ALA A 110 -6.21 -11.65 7.15
C ALA A 110 -5.63 -10.56 8.07
N LEU A 111 -5.22 -9.42 7.50
CA LEU A 111 -4.72 -8.27 8.26
C LEU A 111 -5.81 -7.65 9.14
N PHE A 112 -7.03 -7.50 8.63
CA PHE A 112 -8.17 -6.99 9.41
C PHE A 112 -8.53 -7.94 10.55
N PHE A 113 -8.59 -9.25 10.26
CA PHE A 113 -8.75 -10.26 11.31
C PHE A 113 -7.68 -10.13 12.38
N TYR A 114 -6.40 -10.06 11.99
CA TYR A 114 -5.27 -9.91 12.90
C TYR A 114 -5.37 -8.63 13.75
N CYS A 115 -5.68 -7.48 13.13
CA CYS A 115 -5.79 -6.21 13.83
C CYS A 115 -6.87 -6.26 14.93
N ILE A 116 -8.06 -6.76 14.60
CA ILE A 116 -9.14 -6.85 15.60
C ILE A 116 -8.87 -7.95 16.62
N TYR A 117 -8.26 -9.06 16.24
CA TYR A 117 -7.83 -10.09 17.19
C TYR A 117 -6.80 -9.55 18.22
N ARG A 118 -5.87 -8.69 17.77
CA ARG A 118 -4.75 -8.17 18.57
C ARG A 118 -5.13 -6.97 19.45
N TRP A 119 -5.92 -6.03 18.91
CA TRP A 119 -6.27 -4.77 19.58
C TRP A 119 -7.76 -4.65 19.93
N GLY A 120 -8.56 -5.67 19.60
CA GLY A 120 -10.02 -5.65 19.79
C GLY A 120 -10.74 -4.76 18.80
N ALA A 121 -12.08 -4.77 18.84
CA ALA A 121 -12.96 -3.86 18.09
C ALA A 121 -12.97 -2.45 18.73
N THR A 122 -11.80 -1.85 18.85
CA THR A 122 -11.54 -0.55 19.46
C THR A 122 -11.13 0.46 18.38
N PRO A 123 -11.13 1.77 18.68
CA PRO A 123 -10.58 2.76 17.76
C PRO A 123 -9.14 2.46 17.33
N ALA A 124 -8.32 1.91 18.25
CA ALA A 124 -6.97 1.45 17.93
C ALA A 124 -6.97 0.31 16.89
N GLY A 125 -7.79 -0.72 17.10
CA GLY A 125 -7.91 -1.84 16.16
C GLY A 125 -8.38 -1.38 14.77
N LEU A 126 -9.35 -0.47 14.71
CA LEU A 126 -9.83 0.12 13.45
C LEU A 126 -8.76 0.98 12.77
N ALA A 127 -7.97 1.74 13.54
CA ALA A 127 -6.85 2.52 13.00
C ALA A 127 -5.79 1.61 12.35
N TRP A 128 -5.45 0.49 12.98
CA TRP A 128 -4.53 -0.51 12.40
C TRP A 128 -5.12 -1.22 11.18
N CYS A 129 -6.44 -1.42 11.09
CA CYS A 129 -7.10 -1.87 9.87
C CYS A 129 -6.93 -0.84 8.73
N GLY A 130 -7.16 0.44 9.00
CA GLY A 130 -6.94 1.52 8.04
C GLY A 130 -5.48 1.61 7.59
N PHE A 131 -4.53 1.52 8.52
CA PHE A 131 -3.11 1.43 8.22
C PHE A 131 -2.81 0.27 7.27
N SER A 132 -3.28 -0.93 7.58
CA SER A 132 -3.05 -2.13 6.78
C SER A 132 -3.60 -1.98 5.35
N ALA A 133 -4.83 -1.45 5.21
CA ALA A 133 -5.44 -1.20 3.91
C ALA A 133 -4.62 -0.21 3.06
N ALA A 134 -4.19 0.91 3.67
CA ALA A 134 -3.36 1.92 3.01
C ALA A 134 -2.01 1.34 2.56
N ILE A 135 -1.33 0.59 3.43
CA ILE A 135 -0.04 -0.05 3.12
C ILE A 135 -0.16 -1.08 1.98
N VAL A 136 -1.21 -1.92 2.00
CA VAL A 136 -1.46 -2.87 0.89
C VAL A 136 -1.69 -2.13 -0.43
N ALA A 137 -2.51 -1.06 -0.42
CA ALA A 137 -2.76 -0.26 -1.61
C ALA A 137 -1.47 0.38 -2.14
N LEU A 138 -0.69 1.06 -1.28
CA LEU A 138 0.57 1.71 -1.66
C LEU A 138 1.58 0.71 -2.21
N ALA A 139 1.76 -0.45 -1.55
CA ALA A 139 2.67 -1.49 -2.02
C ALA A 139 2.32 -1.98 -3.43
N MET A 140 1.02 -2.18 -3.70
CA MET A 140 0.57 -2.70 -4.98
C MET A 140 0.58 -1.63 -6.08
N ILE A 141 0.29 -0.37 -5.75
CA ILE A 141 0.37 0.76 -6.69
C ILE A 141 1.84 0.98 -7.09
N ASP A 142 2.74 1.03 -6.11
CA ASP A 142 4.16 1.24 -6.38
C ASP A 142 4.77 0.06 -7.16
N TRP A 143 4.37 -1.16 -6.81
CA TRP A 143 4.76 -2.34 -7.60
C TRP A 143 4.36 -2.23 -9.07
N ASP A 144 3.20 -1.64 -9.39
CA ASP A 144 2.71 -1.54 -10.77
C ASP A 144 3.24 -0.33 -11.53
N THR A 145 3.32 0.82 -10.86
CA THR A 145 3.49 2.12 -11.50
C THR A 145 4.69 2.91 -11.03
N THR A 146 5.39 2.43 -9.98
CA THR A 146 6.46 3.18 -9.28
C THR A 146 5.99 4.53 -8.72
N LEU A 147 4.69 4.63 -8.43
CA LEU A 147 4.07 5.81 -7.85
C LEU A 147 3.58 5.50 -6.42
N LEU A 148 3.80 6.44 -5.52
CA LEU A 148 3.24 6.43 -4.17
C LEU A 148 2.33 7.66 -4.04
N PRO A 149 1.00 7.50 -4.24
CA PRO A 149 0.05 8.61 -4.26
C PRO A 149 0.01 9.36 -2.92
N ASP A 150 0.08 10.69 -3.00
CA ASP A 150 -0.08 11.57 -1.84
C ASP A 150 -1.47 11.46 -1.22
N ASP A 151 -2.48 11.14 -2.04
CA ASP A 151 -3.86 10.89 -1.62
C ASP A 151 -4.00 9.74 -0.62
N ILE A 152 -2.98 8.86 -0.50
CA ILE A 152 -2.94 7.78 0.48
C ILE A 152 -1.83 8.03 1.51
N THR A 153 -0.63 8.43 1.08
CA THR A 153 0.53 8.57 1.98
C THR A 153 0.35 9.69 3.01
N LEU A 154 -0.17 10.86 2.58
CA LEU A 154 -0.40 11.98 3.51
C LEU A 154 -1.54 11.71 4.50
N PRO A 155 -2.74 11.24 4.08
CA PRO A 155 -3.76 10.81 5.03
C PRO A 155 -3.27 9.73 6.01
N LEU A 156 -2.45 8.78 5.56
CA LEU A 156 -1.87 7.75 6.42
C LEU A 156 -0.96 8.37 7.50
N LEU A 157 -0.12 9.34 7.12
CA LEU A 157 0.74 10.06 8.05
C LEU A 157 -0.08 10.84 9.08
N TRP A 158 -1.06 11.63 8.63
CA TRP A 158 -1.91 12.42 9.50
C TRP A 158 -2.76 11.55 10.43
N ALA A 159 -3.31 10.44 9.91
CA ALA A 159 -4.05 9.49 10.73
C ALA A 159 -3.18 8.93 11.86
N GLY A 160 -1.92 8.60 11.57
CA GLY A 160 -0.98 8.14 12.61
C GLY A 160 -0.71 9.21 13.68
N LEU A 161 -0.53 10.48 13.30
CA LEU A 161 -0.38 11.59 14.26
C LEU A 161 -1.62 11.76 15.14
N ILE A 162 -2.82 11.68 14.55
CA ILE A 162 -4.09 11.76 15.29
C ILE A 162 -4.21 10.57 16.25
N CYS A 163 -3.90 9.35 15.79
CA CYS A 163 -3.90 8.16 16.66
C CYS A 163 -2.92 8.30 17.84
N ALA A 164 -1.73 8.86 17.61
CA ALA A 164 -0.77 9.13 18.67
C ALA A 164 -1.26 10.19 19.65
N ALA A 165 -1.87 11.28 19.15
CA ALA A 165 -2.47 12.34 19.97
C ALA A 165 -3.63 11.82 20.85
N LEU A 166 -4.48 10.94 20.30
CA LEU A 166 -5.60 10.30 20.98
C LEU A 166 -5.18 9.08 21.81
N ARG A 167 -3.90 8.74 21.83
CA ARG A 167 -3.34 7.57 22.54
C ARG A 167 -3.97 6.24 22.09
N TRP A 168 -4.33 6.13 20.83
CA TRP A 168 -4.80 4.87 20.23
C TRP A 168 -3.64 3.96 19.82
N THR A 169 -2.45 4.52 19.63
CA THR A 169 -1.20 3.78 19.47
C THR A 169 -0.35 3.87 20.73
N SER A 170 0.58 2.94 20.89
CA SER A 170 1.56 2.95 22.01
C SER A 170 2.65 4.01 21.83
N VAL A 171 2.73 4.67 20.67
CA VAL A 171 3.73 5.67 20.35
C VAL A 171 3.27 7.03 20.88
N PRO A 172 4.03 7.69 21.76
CA PRO A 172 3.73 9.05 22.21
C PRO A 172 3.79 10.04 21.04
N LEU A 173 2.96 11.09 21.07
CA LEU A 173 2.89 12.09 19.99
C LEU A 173 4.27 12.71 19.67
N THR A 174 5.08 12.98 20.68
CA THR A 174 6.45 13.49 20.48
C THR A 174 7.34 12.53 19.67
N GLN A 175 7.26 11.23 19.96
CA GLN A 175 7.99 10.21 19.18
C GLN A 175 7.42 10.03 17.78
N ALA A 176 6.11 10.16 17.60
CA ALA A 176 5.46 10.13 16.29
C ALA A 176 5.91 11.31 15.42
N VAL A 177 5.96 12.52 15.97
CA VAL A 177 6.46 13.71 15.25
C VAL A 177 7.93 13.56 14.88
N TRP A 178 8.79 13.14 15.82
CA TRP A 178 10.19 12.87 15.51
C TRP A 178 10.37 11.70 14.54
N GLY A 179 9.47 10.72 14.57
CA GLY A 179 9.40 9.63 13.59
C GLY A 179 9.12 10.15 12.17
N ALA A 180 8.17 11.09 12.03
CA ALA A 180 7.90 11.72 10.74
C ALA A 180 9.12 12.48 10.22
N VAL A 181 9.73 13.33 11.06
CA VAL A 181 10.91 14.15 10.71
C VAL A 181 12.09 13.24 10.36
N ALA A 182 12.43 12.29 11.23
CA ALA A 182 13.56 11.40 11.01
C ALA A 182 13.36 10.51 9.77
N GLY A 183 12.14 9.98 9.57
CA GLY A 183 11.81 9.16 8.41
C GLY A 183 11.96 9.93 7.10
N TYR A 184 11.40 11.13 7.01
CA TYR A 184 11.53 11.95 5.81
C TYR A 184 12.98 12.41 5.57
N MET A 185 13.60 13.00 6.59
CA MET A 185 14.91 13.65 6.47
C MET A 185 16.03 12.65 6.21
N SER A 186 15.97 11.44 6.79
CA SER A 186 17.02 10.43 6.56
C SER A 186 17.12 10.02 5.10
N LEU A 187 16.00 9.67 4.46
CA LEU A 187 15.99 9.31 3.03
C LEU A 187 16.25 10.51 2.13
N TRP A 188 15.76 11.69 2.50
CA TRP A 188 16.03 12.92 1.76
C TRP A 188 17.54 13.27 1.77
N LEU A 189 18.22 13.13 2.92
CA LEU A 189 19.66 13.34 3.01
C LEU A 189 20.46 12.33 2.18
N VAL A 190 20.06 11.06 2.21
CA VAL A 190 20.67 10.01 1.36
C VAL A 190 20.48 10.34 -0.13
N TYR A 191 19.26 10.75 -0.52
CA TYR A 191 18.95 11.18 -1.89
C TYR A 191 19.81 12.37 -2.33
N GLN A 192 19.91 13.42 -1.49
CA GLN A 192 20.72 14.60 -1.80
C GLN A 192 22.21 14.26 -1.90
N GLY A 193 22.72 13.45 -0.99
CA GLY A 193 24.10 12.96 -1.04
C GLY A 193 24.38 12.17 -2.32
N PHE A 194 23.49 11.27 -2.71
CA PHE A 194 23.59 10.50 -3.94
C PHE A 194 23.54 11.39 -5.19
N LYS A 195 22.61 12.36 -5.23
CA LYS A 195 22.45 13.31 -6.34
C LYS A 195 23.68 14.21 -6.49
N LEU A 196 24.27 14.67 -5.38
CA LEU A 196 25.49 15.47 -5.40
C LEU A 196 26.71 14.69 -5.91
N LEU A 197 26.81 13.40 -5.56
CA LEU A 197 27.95 12.57 -5.95
C LEU A 197 27.83 12.02 -7.38
N THR A 198 26.63 11.70 -7.83
CA THR A 198 26.42 10.96 -9.10
C THR A 198 25.74 11.81 -10.17
N GLY A 199 25.12 12.93 -9.83
CA GLY A 199 24.27 13.74 -10.72
C GLY A 199 22.94 13.09 -11.11
N LYS A 200 22.62 11.90 -10.54
CA LYS A 200 21.42 11.11 -10.87
C LYS A 200 20.42 11.13 -9.73
N GLU A 201 19.15 11.01 -10.07
CA GLU A 201 18.07 10.81 -9.10
C GLU A 201 17.92 9.32 -8.79
N GLY A 202 18.21 8.93 -7.54
CA GLY A 202 18.28 7.52 -7.15
C GLY A 202 17.00 6.97 -6.51
N MET A 203 16.05 7.83 -6.10
CA MET A 203 14.85 7.42 -5.33
C MET A 203 13.73 8.43 -5.53
N GLY A 204 12.48 7.98 -5.46
CA GLY A 204 11.29 8.84 -5.56
C GLY A 204 10.96 9.55 -4.24
N PHE A 205 10.39 10.74 -4.31
CA PHE A 205 9.93 11.49 -3.13
C PHE A 205 8.79 10.78 -2.37
N GLY A 206 8.09 9.86 -3.03
CA GLY A 206 7.03 9.06 -2.41
C GLY A 206 7.56 8.15 -1.30
N ASP A 207 8.76 7.56 -1.50
CA ASP A 207 9.40 6.70 -0.49
C ASP A 207 9.70 7.46 0.81
N PHE A 208 10.08 8.75 0.73
CA PHE A 208 10.34 9.57 1.91
C PHE A 208 9.08 9.80 2.72
N LYS A 209 7.94 10.05 2.02
CA LYS A 209 6.64 10.27 2.65
C LYS A 209 6.11 8.98 3.28
N LEU A 210 6.26 7.85 2.60
CA LEU A 210 5.89 6.55 3.14
C LEU A 210 6.74 6.21 4.38
N PHE A 211 8.05 6.43 4.32
CA PHE A 211 8.94 6.17 5.44
C PHE A 211 8.66 7.10 6.64
N ALA A 212 8.32 8.36 6.37
CA ALA A 212 7.84 9.29 7.39
C ALA A 212 6.53 8.78 8.04
N ALA A 213 5.58 8.30 7.24
CA ALA A 213 4.34 7.72 7.76
C ALA A 213 4.64 6.50 8.64
N LEU A 214 5.53 5.60 8.25
CA LEU A 214 5.95 4.47 9.08
C LEU A 214 6.59 4.94 10.40
N GLY A 215 7.40 6.00 10.36
CA GLY A 215 7.96 6.63 11.55
C GLY A 215 6.92 7.19 12.52
N VAL A 216 5.80 7.70 12.01
CA VAL A 216 4.67 8.16 12.82
C VAL A 216 4.01 6.99 13.56
N TRP A 217 3.74 5.89 12.85
CA TRP A 217 3.01 4.74 13.39
C TRP A 217 3.82 3.90 14.37
N PHE A 218 5.15 3.83 14.20
CA PHE A 218 6.03 2.95 14.98
C PHE A 218 7.04 3.68 15.86
N GLY A 219 7.16 5.01 15.72
CA GLY A 219 8.19 5.81 16.37
C GLY A 219 9.52 5.81 15.61
N TRP A 220 10.38 6.79 15.90
CA TRP A 220 11.65 6.97 15.18
C TRP A 220 12.65 5.81 15.37
N GLN A 221 12.61 5.10 16.51
CA GLN A 221 13.46 3.94 16.77
C GLN A 221 13.19 2.77 15.81
N ALA A 222 11.93 2.61 15.40
CA ALA A 222 11.52 1.56 14.48
C ALA A 222 11.97 1.78 13.03
N LEU A 223 12.40 2.99 12.67
CA LEU A 223 12.85 3.31 11.32
C LEU A 223 14.09 2.50 10.92
N VAL A 224 15.02 2.28 11.88
CA VAL A 224 16.25 1.53 11.60
C VAL A 224 15.95 0.08 11.19
N PRO A 225 15.23 -0.74 11.98
CA PRO A 225 14.90 -2.10 11.58
C PRO A 225 14.06 -2.15 10.30
N ILE A 226 13.12 -1.21 10.10
CA ILE A 226 12.28 -1.16 8.91
C ILE A 226 13.13 -0.93 7.65
N ILE A 227 14.02 0.07 7.66
CA ILE A 227 14.84 0.38 6.48
C ILE A 227 15.86 -0.72 6.18
N LEU A 228 16.46 -1.34 7.21
CA LEU A 228 17.37 -2.46 7.04
C LEU A 228 16.67 -3.65 6.39
N MET A 229 15.52 -4.05 6.91
CA MET A 229 14.73 -5.15 6.34
C MET A 229 14.31 -4.85 4.90
N ALA A 230 13.76 -3.65 4.64
CA ALA A 230 13.37 -3.23 3.30
C ALA A 230 14.54 -3.26 2.32
N SER A 231 15.72 -2.79 2.75
CA SER A 231 16.92 -2.75 1.92
C SER A 231 17.46 -4.15 1.62
N VAL A 232 17.49 -5.04 2.61
CA VAL A 232 17.96 -6.42 2.41
C VAL A 232 17.04 -7.18 1.46
N ILE A 233 15.73 -7.12 1.69
CA ILE A 233 14.75 -7.81 0.83
C ILE A 233 14.76 -7.17 -0.57
N GLY A 234 14.80 -5.85 -0.65
CA GLY A 234 14.88 -5.12 -1.92
C GLY A 234 16.12 -5.48 -2.73
N ALA A 235 17.28 -5.60 -2.07
CA ALA A 235 18.53 -6.02 -2.72
C ALA A 235 18.44 -7.46 -3.24
N ILE A 236 17.89 -8.39 -2.45
CA ILE A 236 17.72 -9.79 -2.86
C ILE A 236 16.79 -9.87 -4.06
N VAL A 237 15.60 -9.26 -3.97
CA VAL A 237 14.59 -9.30 -5.05
C VAL A 237 15.09 -8.57 -6.28
N GLY A 238 15.67 -7.38 -6.14
CA GLY A 238 16.22 -6.61 -7.26
C GLY A 238 17.34 -7.35 -7.98
N THR A 239 18.23 -8.02 -7.23
CA THR A 239 19.28 -8.87 -7.81
C THR A 239 18.68 -10.06 -8.55
N ALA A 240 17.72 -10.75 -7.95
CA ALA A 240 17.03 -11.87 -8.60
C ALA A 240 16.32 -11.43 -9.90
N MET A 241 15.63 -10.29 -9.90
CA MET A 241 14.99 -9.73 -11.09
C MET A 241 15.99 -9.39 -12.20
N LYS A 242 17.18 -8.92 -11.84
CA LYS A 242 18.26 -8.64 -12.81
C LYS A 242 18.71 -9.90 -13.54
N PHE A 243 18.82 -11.02 -12.83
CA PHE A 243 19.24 -12.30 -13.44
C PHE A 243 18.12 -12.97 -14.25
N THR A 244 16.85 -12.72 -13.93
CA THR A 244 15.69 -13.32 -14.63
C THR A 244 15.13 -12.45 -15.76
N SER A 245 15.83 -11.40 -16.19
CA SER A 245 15.40 -10.43 -17.21
C SER A 245 14.06 -9.75 -16.89
N GLY A 246 13.67 -9.74 -15.62
CA GLY A 246 12.41 -9.17 -15.15
C GLY A 246 12.47 -7.68 -14.79
N LEU A 247 13.59 -6.99 -15.07
CA LEU A 247 13.68 -5.55 -14.85
C LEU A 247 12.82 -4.82 -15.89
N ARG A 248 12.12 -3.80 -15.43
CA ARG A 248 11.36 -2.88 -16.29
C ARG A 248 12.28 -2.07 -17.19
N GLU A 249 11.71 -1.47 -18.23
CA GLU A 249 12.39 -0.46 -19.03
C GLU A 249 12.92 0.64 -18.09
N GLY A 250 14.26 0.83 -18.11
CA GLY A 250 14.95 1.74 -17.18
C GLY A 250 15.65 1.08 -15.99
N GLY A 251 15.47 -0.23 -15.72
CA GLY A 251 16.22 -0.97 -14.70
C GLY A 251 15.85 -0.63 -13.24
N HIS A 252 14.75 0.10 -13.02
CA HIS A 252 14.31 0.51 -11.68
C HIS A 252 13.46 -0.57 -11.00
N VAL A 253 13.78 -0.85 -9.73
CA VAL A 253 12.97 -1.70 -8.85
C VAL A 253 12.25 -0.77 -7.86
N PRO A 254 10.91 -0.85 -7.75
CA PRO A 254 10.18 -0.02 -6.79
C PRO A 254 10.60 -0.37 -5.36
N PHE A 255 10.88 0.63 -4.54
CA PHE A 255 11.33 0.44 -3.15
C PHE A 255 10.18 0.41 -2.15
N GLY A 256 9.08 1.11 -2.45
CA GLY A 256 7.90 1.20 -1.60
C GLY A 256 7.30 -0.14 -1.16
N PRO A 257 7.20 -1.18 -2.03
CA PRO A 257 6.69 -2.49 -1.61
C PRO A 257 7.52 -3.15 -0.50
N PHE A 258 8.84 -2.94 -0.49
CA PHE A 258 9.72 -3.47 0.55
C PHE A 258 9.59 -2.69 1.85
N LEU A 259 9.46 -1.35 1.77
CA LEU A 259 9.13 -0.51 2.94
C LEU A 259 7.76 -0.89 3.53
N ALA A 260 6.77 -1.07 2.67
CA ALA A 260 5.42 -1.49 3.06
C ALA A 260 5.44 -2.87 3.75
N GLY A 261 6.13 -3.84 3.16
CA GLY A 261 6.31 -5.18 3.73
C GLY A 261 7.02 -5.15 5.08
N ALA A 262 8.08 -4.34 5.22
CA ALA A 262 8.77 -4.14 6.48
C ALA A 262 7.87 -3.47 7.54
N GLY A 263 7.05 -2.50 7.14
CA GLY A 263 6.04 -1.87 8.01
C GLY A 263 4.97 -2.86 8.50
N LEU A 264 4.44 -3.72 7.62
CA LEU A 264 3.51 -4.78 8.03
C LEU A 264 4.18 -5.81 8.95
N THR A 265 5.45 -6.17 8.69
CA THR A 265 6.21 -7.06 9.56
C THR A 265 6.42 -6.43 10.95
N ALA A 266 6.75 -5.13 11.01
CA ALA A 266 6.86 -4.40 12.27
C ALA A 266 5.52 -4.33 13.03
N MET A 267 4.39 -4.22 12.33
CA MET A 267 3.06 -4.26 12.94
C MET A 267 2.76 -5.63 13.56
N VAL A 268 3.10 -6.72 12.87
CA VAL A 268 2.75 -8.08 13.31
C VAL A 268 3.69 -8.57 14.41
N PHE A 269 4.98 -8.41 14.24
CA PHE A 269 6.00 -9.00 15.11
C PHE A 269 6.67 -8.00 16.07
N GLY A 270 6.42 -6.71 15.87
CA GLY A 270 7.14 -5.63 16.54
C GLY A 270 8.48 -5.30 15.89
N PRO A 271 8.92 -4.04 15.96
CA PRO A 271 10.19 -3.60 15.36
C PRO A 271 11.43 -4.31 15.94
N ASP A 272 11.44 -4.62 17.24
CA ASP A 272 12.55 -5.30 17.93
C ASP A 272 12.75 -6.74 17.42
N SER A 273 11.69 -7.38 16.92
CA SER A 273 11.79 -8.73 16.35
C SER A 273 12.54 -8.73 15.03
N ILE A 274 12.46 -7.63 14.28
CA ILE A 274 13.21 -7.46 13.03
C ILE A 274 14.71 -7.35 13.34
N LEU A 275 15.10 -6.57 14.37
CA LEU A 275 16.50 -6.43 14.80
C LEU A 275 17.08 -7.78 15.20
N ARG A 276 16.36 -8.55 16.03
CA ARG A 276 16.78 -9.90 16.42
C ARG A 276 16.94 -10.86 15.25
N ALA A 277 16.09 -10.77 14.23
CA ALA A 277 16.18 -11.59 13.02
C ALA A 277 17.40 -11.22 12.15
N VAL A 278 17.89 -9.99 12.22
CA VAL A 278 19.07 -9.50 11.50
C VAL A 278 20.36 -9.66 12.33
N GLY A 279 20.25 -10.17 13.58
CA GLY A 279 21.39 -10.42 14.46
C GLY A 279 21.91 -9.18 15.22
N LEU A 280 21.06 -8.18 15.39
CA LEU A 280 21.31 -6.92 16.12
C LEU A 280 20.46 -6.82 17.40
#